data_e2b9913541963dc03bc3916e125afe9c
#
_entry.id   e2b9913541963dc03bc3916e125afe9c
#
_cell.length_a   1.000
_cell.length_b   1.000
_cell.length_c   1.000
_cell.angle_alpha   90.00
_cell.angle_beta   90.00
_cell.angle_gamma   90.00
#
_symmetry.space_group_name_H-M   'P 1'
#
loop_
_entity.id
_entity.type
_entity.pdbx_description
1 polymer ?
#
loop_
_entity_poly.entity_id
_entity_poly.type
_entity_poly.pdbx_seq_one_letter_code
_entity_poly.pdbx_strand_id
1 'polypeptide(L)'
;MILADLVVGALSALALPPVYCLPALALGLLYLYRCTQDASSNRQLAVHAFFFGLGYHTAALSWLTNAILTRAHDFWWAVPIAAPGCALILAPFIMVPVLLCRLVPAGPWRMVLLASLWTLADMARVFIFTGFPWNPTGSIVEIPGLVGDLLSQPASIIGVDGLTFVVVLLGLLVWEGRKHRLGLGCFLLVWLAGGAYALTHRHDLPVTNPVVVLVQGNVQERDILSRDGAMEAFRLYLRLTNEGVAKARDLAGDSSAGDRSIVYLWPESGFPGLLDEDEGARRMIARAADGTWGMIGSDRRDEANRYYNSIMALDESGQVRAVYDKSTLVPFGEYQPRFIPFNLLPGQLTPGSGVTTWDLPGLGAVDPLVCYEVIFSGRVVGARRPDWIANVTNDAWFGNSAGPRQHLATARIRAVEEGLPVVQAANMGITAAFDASGHELGRLPWGHAGTLVLALPSPHRATLFSRYGRTIPLALCLLSGAMAVFLGYRRK
;
A
#
# COMPACT_ATOMS: atom_id res chain seq x y z
N MET A 1 31.27 -3.19 -15.25
CA MET A 1 29.98 -3.30 -15.93
C MET A 1 28.89 -3.74 -14.93
N ILE A 2 28.82 -5.00 -14.50
CA ILE A 2 27.79 -5.50 -13.58
C ILE A 2 27.68 -4.69 -12.28
N LEU A 3 28.79 -4.33 -11.66
CA LEU A 3 28.78 -3.52 -10.44
C LEU A 3 28.14 -2.14 -10.66
N ALA A 4 28.40 -1.51 -11.81
CA ALA A 4 27.79 -0.22 -12.14
C ALA A 4 26.27 -0.37 -12.33
N ASP A 5 25.81 -1.44 -13.00
CA ASP A 5 24.39 -1.73 -13.17
C ASP A 5 23.67 -1.88 -11.81
N LEU A 6 24.26 -2.68 -10.91
CA LEU A 6 23.74 -2.87 -9.54
C LEU A 6 23.67 -1.55 -8.77
N VAL A 7 24.74 -0.76 -8.80
CA VAL A 7 24.80 0.51 -8.05
C VAL A 7 23.81 1.53 -8.60
N VAL A 8 23.74 1.69 -9.94
CA VAL A 8 22.79 2.63 -10.54
C VAL A 8 21.36 2.19 -10.28
N GLY A 9 21.07 0.89 -10.34
CA GLY A 9 19.76 0.36 -9.95
C GLY A 9 19.43 0.67 -8.50
N ALA A 10 20.35 0.36 -7.57
CA ALA A 10 20.14 0.63 -6.15
C ALA A 10 19.93 2.12 -5.84
N LEU A 11 20.72 3.01 -6.47
CA LEU A 11 20.54 4.45 -6.32
C LEU A 11 19.20 4.94 -6.87
N SER A 12 18.70 4.32 -7.95
CA SER A 12 17.38 4.66 -8.52
C SER A 12 16.23 4.39 -7.55
N ALA A 13 16.38 3.41 -6.66
CA ALA A 13 15.39 3.12 -5.62
C ALA A 13 15.24 4.24 -4.58
N LEU A 14 16.18 5.19 -4.48
CA LEU A 14 16.05 6.37 -3.63
C LEU A 14 14.89 7.30 -4.05
N ALA A 15 14.33 7.12 -5.24
CA ALA A 15 13.13 7.83 -5.66
C ALA A 15 11.86 7.35 -4.92
N LEU A 16 11.88 6.13 -4.39
CA LEU A 16 10.75 5.54 -3.66
C LEU A 16 10.59 6.14 -2.25
N PRO A 17 9.40 5.96 -1.61
CA PRO A 17 9.23 6.28 -0.20
C PRO A 17 10.29 5.58 0.68
N PRO A 18 10.78 6.18 1.72
CA PRO A 18 10.48 7.53 2.23
C PRO A 18 11.43 8.63 1.74
N VAL A 19 12.34 8.34 0.80
CA VAL A 19 13.43 9.27 0.41
C VAL A 19 12.97 10.28 -0.65
N TYR A 20 12.15 9.81 -1.64
CA TYR A 20 11.57 10.64 -2.70
C TYR A 20 12.60 11.46 -3.52
N CYS A 21 13.79 10.92 -3.75
CA CYS A 21 14.81 11.53 -4.61
C CYS A 21 14.46 11.30 -6.08
N LEU A 22 13.49 12.03 -6.62
CA LEU A 22 13.02 11.86 -8.01
C LEU A 22 14.13 11.89 -9.07
N PRO A 23 15.18 12.77 -8.95
CA PRO A 23 16.29 12.77 -9.90
C PRO A 23 17.04 11.43 -9.99
N ALA A 24 17.06 10.64 -8.90
CA ALA A 24 17.74 9.34 -8.89
C ALA A 24 17.12 8.36 -9.90
N LEU A 25 15.77 8.29 -9.94
CA LEU A 25 15.09 7.47 -10.94
C LEU A 25 15.32 8.01 -12.37
N ALA A 26 15.22 9.32 -12.58
CA ALA A 26 15.44 9.91 -13.90
C ALA A 26 16.85 9.61 -14.45
N LEU A 27 17.88 9.64 -13.60
CA LEU A 27 19.25 9.25 -13.96
C LEU A 27 19.35 7.75 -14.25
N GLY A 28 18.69 6.90 -13.47
CA GLY A 28 18.63 5.46 -13.72
C GLY A 28 17.93 5.11 -15.03
N LEU A 29 16.82 5.77 -15.33
CA LEU A 29 16.09 5.59 -16.60
C LEU A 29 16.95 6.05 -17.80
N LEU A 30 17.67 7.17 -17.67
CA LEU A 30 18.63 7.60 -18.69
C LEU A 30 19.71 6.54 -18.92
N TYR A 31 20.27 6.02 -17.83
CA TYR A 31 21.28 4.97 -17.89
C TYR A 31 20.76 3.75 -18.67
N LEU A 32 19.61 3.21 -18.27
CA LEU A 32 18.98 2.07 -18.94
C LEU A 32 18.67 2.39 -20.41
N TYR A 33 18.14 3.57 -20.71
CA TYR A 33 17.83 3.97 -22.07
C TYR A 33 19.10 4.02 -22.96
N ARG A 34 20.21 4.54 -22.44
CA ARG A 34 21.52 4.47 -23.12
C ARG A 34 21.99 3.04 -23.34
N CYS A 35 21.84 2.16 -22.34
CA CYS A 35 22.12 0.73 -22.54
C CYS A 35 21.32 0.13 -23.71
N THR A 36 20.07 0.60 -23.97
CA THR A 36 19.31 0.14 -25.14
C THR A 36 19.90 0.60 -26.48
N GLN A 37 20.71 1.66 -26.49
CA GLN A 37 21.36 2.21 -27.70
C GLN A 37 22.74 1.56 -27.89
N ASP A 38 23.52 1.45 -26.82
CA ASP A 38 24.97 1.15 -26.90
C ASP A 38 25.25 -0.37 -26.85
N ALA A 39 24.33 -1.19 -26.31
CA ALA A 39 24.52 -2.64 -26.23
C ALA A 39 24.61 -3.29 -27.61
N SER A 40 25.71 -3.99 -27.87
CA SER A 40 26.01 -4.67 -29.15
C SER A 40 25.07 -5.87 -29.41
N SER A 41 24.47 -6.45 -28.37
CA SER A 41 23.58 -7.60 -28.49
C SER A 41 22.45 -7.53 -27.45
N ASN A 42 21.35 -8.27 -27.71
CA ASN A 42 20.25 -8.41 -26.74
C ASN A 42 20.71 -9.15 -25.47
N ARG A 43 21.70 -10.05 -25.58
CA ARG A 43 22.27 -10.71 -24.41
C ARG A 43 22.99 -9.73 -23.49
N GLN A 44 23.77 -8.82 -24.05
CA GLN A 44 24.45 -7.78 -23.29
C GLN A 44 23.43 -6.85 -22.61
N LEU A 45 22.40 -6.41 -23.35
CA LEU A 45 21.33 -5.57 -22.81
C LEU A 45 20.56 -6.29 -21.69
N ALA A 46 20.28 -7.59 -21.85
CA ALA A 46 19.63 -8.39 -20.81
C ALA A 46 20.44 -8.39 -19.52
N VAL A 47 21.77 -8.53 -19.62
CA VAL A 47 22.67 -8.52 -18.44
C VAL A 47 22.60 -7.15 -17.75
N HIS A 48 22.73 -6.03 -18.50
CA HIS A 48 22.62 -4.69 -17.94
C HIS A 48 21.28 -4.48 -17.21
N ALA A 49 20.17 -4.76 -17.91
CA ALA A 49 18.84 -4.51 -17.36
C ALA A 49 18.51 -5.44 -16.18
N PHE A 50 18.97 -6.70 -16.19
CA PHE A 50 18.79 -7.63 -15.10
C PHE A 50 19.53 -7.18 -13.84
N PHE A 51 20.81 -6.82 -13.95
CA PHE A 51 21.59 -6.40 -12.79
C PHE A 51 21.16 -5.01 -12.28
N PHE A 52 20.70 -4.11 -13.16
CA PHE A 52 20.04 -2.90 -12.73
C PHE A 52 18.77 -3.22 -11.93
N GLY A 53 17.88 -4.09 -12.43
CA GLY A 53 16.67 -4.52 -11.75
C GLY A 53 16.97 -5.20 -10.42
N LEU A 54 18.00 -6.03 -10.36
CA LEU A 54 18.47 -6.68 -9.14
C LEU A 54 18.90 -5.64 -8.09
N GLY A 55 19.69 -4.65 -8.47
CA GLY A 55 20.10 -3.56 -7.59
C GLY A 55 18.91 -2.72 -7.11
N TYR A 56 18.02 -2.32 -8.03
CA TYR A 56 16.82 -1.53 -7.74
C TYR A 56 15.91 -2.23 -6.72
N HIS A 57 15.52 -3.48 -6.97
CA HIS A 57 14.63 -4.21 -6.08
C HIS A 57 15.31 -4.61 -4.77
N THR A 58 16.60 -4.92 -4.75
CA THR A 58 17.32 -5.19 -3.50
C THR A 58 17.30 -3.98 -2.57
N ALA A 59 17.57 -2.79 -3.09
CA ALA A 59 17.53 -1.56 -2.30
C ALA A 59 16.09 -1.19 -1.88
N ALA A 60 15.13 -1.28 -2.81
CA ALA A 60 13.72 -0.98 -2.56
C ALA A 60 13.08 -1.89 -1.50
N LEU A 61 13.53 -3.14 -1.41
CA LEU A 61 13.00 -4.18 -0.50
C LEU A 61 13.96 -4.54 0.63
N SER A 62 14.96 -3.69 0.91
CA SER A 62 15.95 -3.94 1.97
C SER A 62 15.33 -4.21 3.35
N TRP A 63 14.14 -3.70 3.60
CA TRP A 63 13.35 -3.94 4.81
C TRP A 63 12.96 -5.42 5.01
N LEU A 64 12.91 -6.26 3.96
CA LEU A 64 12.68 -7.70 4.09
C LEU A 64 13.74 -8.39 4.96
N THR A 65 14.93 -7.84 5.03
CA THR A 65 15.98 -8.31 5.93
C THR A 65 15.52 -8.25 7.39
N ASN A 66 14.76 -7.22 7.77
CA ASN A 66 14.24 -7.08 9.14
C ASN A 66 13.23 -8.19 9.47
N ALA A 67 12.41 -8.59 8.50
CA ALA A 67 11.47 -9.69 8.71
C ALA A 67 12.17 -11.00 9.08
N ILE A 68 13.32 -11.28 8.47
CA ILE A 68 14.15 -12.46 8.83
C ILE A 68 14.87 -12.25 10.17
N LEU A 69 15.30 -11.02 10.48
CA LEU A 69 15.96 -10.72 11.75
C LEU A 69 15.07 -11.00 12.97
N THR A 70 13.74 -10.87 12.86
CA THR A 70 12.82 -11.25 13.94
C THR A 70 12.87 -12.74 14.28
N ARG A 71 13.33 -13.58 13.33
CA ARG A 71 13.54 -15.03 13.44
C ARG A 71 14.99 -15.44 13.22
N ALA A 72 15.95 -14.57 13.51
CA ALA A 72 17.37 -14.79 13.20
C ALA A 72 17.94 -16.03 13.88
N HIS A 73 17.40 -16.48 15.04
CA HIS A 73 17.81 -17.70 15.70
C HIS A 73 17.71 -18.92 14.76
N ASP A 74 16.63 -19.01 13.98
CA ASP A 74 16.37 -20.18 13.12
C ASP A 74 16.83 -19.95 11.67
N PHE A 75 16.85 -18.68 11.21
CA PHE A 75 17.04 -18.31 9.80
C PHE A 75 18.14 -17.27 9.57
N TRP A 76 19.19 -17.22 10.42
CA TRP A 76 20.28 -16.25 10.29
C TRP A 76 20.94 -16.25 8.90
N TRP A 77 21.03 -17.42 8.25
CA TRP A 77 21.58 -17.58 6.90
C TRP A 77 20.74 -16.91 5.81
N ALA A 78 19.43 -16.73 6.04
CA ALA A 78 18.52 -16.09 5.11
C ALA A 78 18.58 -14.55 5.19
N VAL A 79 19.13 -13.98 6.27
CA VAL A 79 19.24 -12.52 6.47
C VAL A 79 19.88 -11.81 5.27
N PRO A 80 21.06 -12.21 4.75
CA PRO A 80 21.67 -11.55 3.60
C PRO A 80 20.98 -11.89 2.26
N ILE A 81 20.09 -12.88 2.23
CA ILE A 81 19.49 -13.43 1.01
C ILE A 81 18.06 -12.87 0.80
N ALA A 82 17.37 -12.45 1.86
CA ALA A 82 15.94 -12.09 1.81
C ALA A 82 15.63 -11.04 0.74
N ALA A 83 16.24 -9.86 0.81
CA ALA A 83 16.00 -8.81 -0.16
C ALA A 83 16.58 -9.13 -1.55
N PRO A 84 17.85 -9.61 -1.71
CA PRO A 84 18.37 -10.03 -3.01
C PRO A 84 17.62 -11.19 -3.63
N GLY A 85 17.15 -12.17 -2.86
CA GLY A 85 16.37 -13.31 -3.34
C GLY A 85 15.01 -12.89 -3.92
N CYS A 86 14.30 -11.99 -3.23
CA CYS A 86 13.09 -11.38 -3.77
C CYS A 86 13.38 -10.55 -5.03
N ALA A 87 14.45 -9.77 -5.01
CA ALA A 87 14.89 -8.95 -6.13
C ALA A 87 15.27 -9.81 -7.36
N LEU A 88 15.79 -11.00 -7.16
CA LEU A 88 16.10 -11.94 -8.24
C LEU A 88 14.85 -12.34 -9.03
N ILE A 89 13.72 -12.53 -8.33
CA ILE A 89 12.41 -12.84 -8.93
C ILE A 89 11.86 -11.60 -9.66
N LEU A 90 12.11 -10.40 -9.14
CA LEU A 90 11.55 -9.15 -9.66
C LEU A 90 12.42 -8.51 -10.76
N ALA A 91 13.71 -8.78 -10.82
CA ALA A 91 14.61 -8.20 -11.84
C ALA A 91 14.15 -8.43 -13.30
N PRO A 92 13.55 -9.59 -13.68
CA PRO A 92 12.98 -9.80 -14.99
C PRO A 92 11.88 -8.80 -15.38
N PHE A 93 11.14 -8.22 -14.42
CA PHE A 93 10.10 -7.22 -14.66
C PHE A 93 10.66 -5.86 -15.11
N ILE A 94 11.96 -5.63 -14.94
CA ILE A 94 12.68 -4.51 -15.54
C ILE A 94 13.39 -4.97 -16.81
N MET A 95 14.03 -6.14 -16.81
CA MET A 95 14.78 -6.66 -17.95
C MET A 95 13.92 -6.83 -19.20
N VAL A 96 12.73 -7.43 -19.07
CA VAL A 96 11.86 -7.71 -20.23
C VAL A 96 11.38 -6.43 -20.92
N PRO A 97 10.83 -5.41 -20.23
CA PRO A 97 10.52 -4.12 -20.82
C PRO A 97 11.69 -3.47 -21.57
N VAL A 98 12.88 -3.49 -20.97
CA VAL A 98 14.08 -2.90 -21.57
C VAL A 98 14.52 -3.64 -22.83
N LEU A 99 14.38 -4.96 -22.87
CA LEU A 99 14.65 -5.74 -24.08
C LEU A 99 13.63 -5.46 -25.18
N LEU A 100 12.34 -5.51 -24.83
CA LEU A 100 11.26 -5.38 -25.80
C LEU A 100 11.15 -3.95 -26.37
N CYS A 101 11.58 -2.92 -25.66
CA CYS A 101 11.53 -1.56 -26.19
C CYS A 101 12.42 -1.38 -27.45
N ARG A 102 13.44 -2.24 -27.66
CA ARG A 102 14.28 -2.25 -28.88
C ARG A 102 13.53 -2.67 -30.16
N LEU A 103 12.32 -3.19 -30.03
CA LEU A 103 11.45 -3.40 -31.19
C LEU A 103 11.18 -2.09 -31.94
N VAL A 104 11.31 -0.93 -31.31
CA VAL A 104 11.16 0.38 -31.91
C VAL A 104 12.52 1.05 -32.00
N PRO A 105 12.86 1.76 -33.13
CA PRO A 105 14.09 2.53 -33.27
C PRO A 105 14.29 3.53 -32.14
N ALA A 106 15.56 3.88 -31.84
CA ALA A 106 15.89 4.89 -30.83
C ALA A 106 15.16 6.21 -31.11
N GLY A 107 14.66 6.84 -30.03
CA GLY A 107 13.91 8.09 -30.10
C GLY A 107 12.69 8.09 -29.19
N PRO A 108 11.86 9.16 -29.25
CA PRO A 108 10.74 9.34 -28.34
C PRO A 108 9.75 8.16 -28.32
N TRP A 109 9.50 7.51 -29.45
CA TRP A 109 8.59 6.36 -29.54
C TRP A 109 9.12 5.14 -28.80
N ARG A 110 10.46 4.91 -28.78
CA ARG A 110 11.04 3.87 -27.93
C ARG A 110 10.83 4.18 -26.45
N MET A 111 10.90 5.46 -26.05
CA MET A 111 10.63 5.87 -24.67
C MET A 111 9.18 5.63 -24.27
N VAL A 112 8.23 5.96 -25.16
CA VAL A 112 6.80 5.65 -24.94
C VAL A 112 6.59 4.15 -24.82
N LEU A 113 7.21 3.34 -25.68
CA LEU A 113 7.11 1.88 -25.60
C LEU A 113 7.72 1.35 -24.29
N LEU A 114 8.88 1.87 -23.87
CA LEU A 114 9.51 1.47 -22.62
C LEU A 114 8.62 1.81 -21.42
N ALA A 115 8.04 3.00 -21.37
CA ALA A 115 7.12 3.40 -20.29
C ALA A 115 5.87 2.49 -20.26
N SER A 116 5.30 2.17 -21.42
CA SER A 116 4.15 1.25 -21.53
C SER A 116 4.50 -0.15 -21.02
N LEU A 117 5.60 -0.73 -21.47
CA LEU A 117 6.05 -2.06 -21.11
C LEU A 117 6.46 -2.15 -19.63
N TRP A 118 7.10 -1.10 -19.09
CA TRP A 118 7.45 -1.02 -17.68
C TRP A 118 6.19 -1.04 -16.80
N THR A 119 5.21 -0.24 -17.16
CA THR A 119 3.94 -0.20 -16.42
C THR A 119 3.20 -1.53 -16.49
N LEU A 120 3.14 -2.16 -17.68
CA LEU A 120 2.53 -3.50 -17.83
C LEU A 120 3.27 -4.55 -16.98
N ALA A 121 4.59 -4.45 -16.86
CA ALA A 121 5.38 -5.33 -16.01
C ALA A 121 5.08 -5.07 -14.52
N ASP A 122 5.00 -3.80 -14.08
CA ASP A 122 4.57 -3.46 -12.71
C ASP A 122 3.16 -3.99 -12.42
N MET A 123 2.21 -3.84 -13.36
CA MET A 123 0.86 -4.40 -13.25
C MET A 123 0.85 -5.93 -13.18
N ALA A 124 1.74 -6.60 -13.88
CA ALA A 124 1.82 -8.07 -13.91
C ALA A 124 2.29 -8.67 -12.57
N ARG A 125 2.95 -7.90 -11.70
CA ARG A 125 3.43 -8.38 -10.40
C ARG A 125 2.31 -8.86 -9.47
N VAL A 126 1.06 -8.48 -9.69
CA VAL A 126 -0.10 -9.01 -8.94
C VAL A 126 -0.38 -10.49 -9.21
N PHE A 127 0.24 -11.09 -10.24
CA PHE A 127 0.06 -12.49 -10.60
C PHE A 127 1.21 -13.40 -10.10
N ILE A 128 2.23 -12.84 -9.43
CA ILE A 128 3.33 -13.62 -8.84
C ILE A 128 2.85 -14.20 -7.51
N PHE A 129 2.73 -15.53 -7.42
CA PHE A 129 2.15 -16.24 -6.27
C PHE A 129 0.71 -15.74 -5.99
N THR A 130 0.48 -15.08 -4.83
CA THR A 130 -0.77 -14.37 -4.53
C THR A 130 -0.74 -12.90 -4.95
N GLY A 131 0.37 -12.43 -5.52
CA GLY A 131 0.65 -11.07 -5.94
C GLY A 131 1.67 -10.37 -5.05
N PHE A 132 2.57 -9.57 -5.68
CA PHE A 132 3.52 -8.72 -4.96
C PHE A 132 3.67 -7.36 -5.67
N PRO A 133 2.60 -6.53 -5.73
CA PRO A 133 2.64 -5.20 -6.33
C PRO A 133 3.25 -4.14 -5.38
N TRP A 134 4.22 -4.51 -4.56
CA TRP A 134 4.90 -3.60 -3.64
C TRP A 134 5.72 -2.56 -4.40
N ASN A 135 5.67 -1.28 -3.98
CA ASN A 135 6.39 -0.17 -4.59
C ASN A 135 6.20 -0.08 -6.13
N PRO A 136 4.99 0.11 -6.65
CA PRO A 136 4.84 0.50 -8.04
C PRO A 136 5.61 1.80 -8.28
N THR A 137 6.24 1.93 -9.44
CA THR A 137 7.10 3.11 -9.72
C THR A 137 6.34 4.44 -9.59
N GLY A 138 5.02 4.43 -9.80
CA GLY A 138 4.15 5.60 -9.61
C GLY A 138 4.09 6.13 -8.16
N SER A 139 4.46 5.32 -7.16
CA SER A 139 4.45 5.75 -5.75
C SER A 139 5.48 6.84 -5.42
N ILE A 140 6.41 7.13 -6.32
CA ILE A 140 7.39 8.22 -6.14
C ILE A 140 6.75 9.62 -6.04
N VAL A 141 5.51 9.79 -6.47
CA VAL A 141 4.78 11.08 -6.37
C VAL A 141 4.10 11.28 -5.02
N GLU A 142 4.09 10.28 -4.15
CA GLU A 142 3.41 10.31 -2.86
C GLU A 142 4.20 11.07 -1.78
N ILE A 143 4.92 12.11 -2.19
CA ILE A 143 5.70 13.00 -1.32
C ILE A 143 4.79 13.53 -0.21
N PRO A 144 5.21 13.56 1.06
CA PRO A 144 4.40 14.13 2.14
C PRO A 144 4.04 15.59 1.91
N GLY A 145 2.84 15.98 2.34
CA GLY A 145 2.33 17.35 2.28
C GLY A 145 1.79 17.76 0.91
N LEU A 146 1.57 19.07 0.72
CA LEU A 146 0.84 19.63 -0.42
C LEU A 146 1.38 19.22 -1.79
N VAL A 147 2.70 19.07 -1.93
CA VAL A 147 3.30 18.66 -3.22
C VAL A 147 2.82 17.27 -3.61
N GLY A 148 2.84 16.32 -2.69
CA GLY A 148 2.33 14.99 -2.94
C GLY A 148 0.80 14.97 -3.09
N ASP A 149 0.08 15.82 -2.33
CA ASP A 149 -1.37 15.95 -2.50
C ASP A 149 -1.71 16.35 -3.94
N LEU A 150 -0.99 17.32 -4.51
CA LEU A 150 -1.18 17.77 -5.89
C LEU A 150 -0.78 16.72 -6.93
N LEU A 151 0.37 16.08 -6.73
CA LEU A 151 0.93 15.14 -7.70
C LEU A 151 0.19 13.81 -7.74
N SER A 152 -0.47 13.40 -6.66
CA SER A 152 -1.20 12.13 -6.58
C SER A 152 -2.62 12.20 -7.19
N GLN A 153 -3.22 13.40 -7.38
CA GLN A 153 -4.62 13.52 -7.83
C GLN A 153 -4.95 12.79 -9.13
N PRO A 154 -4.09 12.72 -10.15
CA PRO A 154 -4.39 11.94 -11.36
C PRO A 154 -4.62 10.45 -11.10
N ALA A 155 -4.20 9.91 -9.95
CA ALA A 155 -4.52 8.53 -9.57
C ALA A 155 -6.04 8.29 -9.47
N SER A 156 -6.84 9.31 -9.21
CA SER A 156 -8.31 9.22 -9.27
C SER A 156 -8.86 8.89 -10.67
N ILE A 157 -8.03 9.03 -11.70
CA ILE A 157 -8.38 8.71 -13.08
C ILE A 157 -7.65 7.48 -13.57
N ILE A 158 -6.31 7.49 -13.44
CA ILE A 158 -5.42 6.48 -14.07
C ILE A 158 -4.81 5.49 -13.07
N GLY A 159 -5.08 5.62 -11.76
CA GLY A 159 -4.47 4.80 -10.71
C GLY A 159 -2.96 4.99 -10.58
N VAL A 160 -2.37 4.33 -9.60
CA VAL A 160 -0.92 4.32 -9.38
C VAL A 160 -0.16 3.69 -10.55
N ASP A 161 -0.77 2.73 -11.25
CA ASP A 161 -0.19 2.12 -12.44
C ASP A 161 -0.09 3.14 -13.59
N GLY A 162 -1.11 3.96 -13.80
CA GLY A 162 -1.05 5.05 -14.78
C GLY A 162 -0.05 6.14 -14.39
N LEU A 163 0.09 6.42 -13.09
CA LEU A 163 1.18 7.28 -12.61
C LEU A 163 2.56 6.67 -12.93
N THR A 164 2.73 5.35 -12.82
CA THR A 164 3.96 4.66 -13.25
C THR A 164 4.29 4.98 -14.71
N PHE A 165 3.31 4.86 -15.62
CA PHE A 165 3.51 5.22 -17.03
C PHE A 165 3.98 6.67 -17.19
N VAL A 166 3.32 7.60 -16.53
CA VAL A 166 3.63 9.03 -16.65
C VAL A 166 5.02 9.34 -16.09
N VAL A 167 5.36 8.87 -14.89
CA VAL A 167 6.66 9.20 -14.27
C VAL A 167 7.84 8.57 -15.00
N VAL A 168 7.68 7.35 -15.53
CA VAL A 168 8.72 6.71 -16.35
C VAL A 168 8.91 7.47 -17.66
N LEU A 169 7.81 7.83 -18.33
CA LEU A 169 7.88 8.60 -19.58
C LEU A 169 8.52 9.98 -19.35
N LEU A 170 8.10 10.71 -18.32
CA LEU A 170 8.67 12.02 -17.98
C LEU A 170 10.17 11.91 -17.63
N GLY A 171 10.55 10.90 -16.82
CA GLY A 171 11.95 10.65 -16.47
C GLY A 171 12.84 10.38 -17.68
N LEU A 172 12.30 9.74 -18.72
CA LEU A 172 13.01 9.53 -19.99
C LEU A 172 13.06 10.80 -20.85
N LEU A 173 11.94 11.53 -20.98
CA LEU A 173 11.83 12.69 -21.86
C LEU A 173 12.61 13.92 -21.36
N VAL A 174 12.90 14.01 -20.05
CA VAL A 174 13.67 15.13 -19.48
C VAL A 174 15.08 15.26 -20.11
N TRP A 175 15.60 14.17 -20.65
CA TRP A 175 16.93 14.09 -21.29
C TRP A 175 16.93 14.42 -22.79
N GLU A 176 15.74 14.56 -23.38
CA GLU A 176 15.59 15.00 -24.76
C GLU A 176 15.84 16.51 -24.91
N GLY A 177 15.93 16.99 -26.18
CA GLY A 177 16.26 18.37 -26.46
C GLY A 177 15.30 19.42 -25.90
N ARG A 178 15.69 20.71 -26.04
CA ARG A 178 14.98 21.86 -25.45
C ARG A 178 13.46 21.88 -25.73
N LYS A 179 13.03 21.47 -26.94
CA LYS A 179 11.58 21.40 -27.28
C LYS A 179 10.80 20.45 -26.41
N HIS A 180 11.35 19.26 -26.09
CA HIS A 180 10.71 18.29 -25.20
C HIS A 180 10.67 18.79 -23.77
N ARG A 181 11.72 19.47 -23.30
CA ARG A 181 11.74 20.08 -21.95
C ARG A 181 10.69 21.17 -21.76
N LEU A 182 10.43 21.98 -22.79
CA LEU A 182 9.32 22.95 -22.75
C LEU A 182 7.97 22.23 -22.67
N GLY A 183 7.76 21.19 -23.49
CA GLY A 183 6.54 20.35 -23.42
C GLY A 183 6.35 19.70 -22.06
N LEU A 184 7.43 19.21 -21.43
CA LEU A 184 7.41 18.69 -20.07
C LEU A 184 7.00 19.75 -19.05
N GLY A 185 7.54 20.97 -19.15
CA GLY A 185 7.16 22.08 -18.28
C GLY A 185 5.67 22.41 -18.38
N CYS A 186 5.14 22.50 -19.61
CA CYS A 186 3.71 22.70 -19.84
C CYS A 186 2.88 21.55 -19.26
N PHE A 187 3.30 20.29 -19.45
CA PHE A 187 2.61 19.13 -18.91
C PHE A 187 2.58 19.16 -17.39
N LEU A 188 3.70 19.45 -16.72
CA LEU A 188 3.76 19.57 -15.26
C LEU A 188 2.88 20.69 -14.74
N LEU A 189 2.82 21.83 -15.44
CA LEU A 189 1.90 22.92 -15.08
C LEU A 189 0.43 22.49 -15.16
N VAL A 190 0.06 21.79 -16.25
CA VAL A 190 -1.31 21.24 -16.39
C VAL A 190 -1.60 20.19 -15.33
N TRP A 191 -0.62 19.33 -15.01
CA TRP A 191 -0.76 18.35 -13.94
C TRP A 191 -1.01 19.01 -12.58
N LEU A 192 -0.15 19.97 -12.21
CA LEU A 192 -0.29 20.69 -10.93
C LEU A 192 -1.59 21.51 -10.87
N ALA A 193 -1.96 22.18 -11.98
CA ALA A 193 -3.23 22.92 -12.06
C ALA A 193 -4.43 21.96 -11.96
N GLY A 194 -4.38 20.81 -12.61
CA GLY A 194 -5.40 19.76 -12.49
C GLY A 194 -5.50 19.21 -11.07
N GLY A 195 -4.36 18.97 -10.41
CA GLY A 195 -4.32 18.58 -9.00
C GLY A 195 -4.92 19.64 -8.07
N ALA A 196 -4.55 20.90 -8.27
CA ALA A 196 -5.12 22.02 -7.50
C ALA A 196 -6.64 22.15 -7.74
N TYR A 197 -7.08 22.02 -8.99
CA TYR A 197 -8.51 22.00 -9.32
C TYR A 197 -9.25 20.86 -8.61
N ALA A 198 -8.71 19.64 -8.64
CA ALA A 198 -9.31 18.48 -7.99
C ALA A 198 -9.42 18.68 -6.47
N LEU A 199 -8.38 19.26 -5.84
CA LEU A 199 -8.38 19.53 -4.39
C LEU A 199 -9.35 20.65 -3.97
N THR A 200 -9.61 21.63 -4.86
CA THR A 200 -10.49 22.78 -4.54
C THR A 200 -11.94 22.55 -4.95
N HIS A 201 -12.22 21.67 -5.92
CA HIS A 201 -13.56 21.36 -6.44
C HIS A 201 -13.98 19.94 -6.05
N ARG A 202 -13.94 19.67 -4.75
CA ARG A 202 -14.36 18.38 -4.18
C ARG A 202 -15.87 18.21 -4.29
N HIS A 203 -16.29 16.99 -4.61
CA HIS A 203 -17.70 16.61 -4.67
C HIS A 203 -17.99 15.62 -3.54
N ASP A 204 -18.02 16.13 -2.33
CA ASP A 204 -18.32 15.33 -1.14
C ASP A 204 -19.76 14.81 -1.19
N LEU A 205 -19.93 13.56 -0.76
CA LEU A 205 -21.27 12.99 -0.59
C LEU A 205 -21.82 13.42 0.77
N PRO A 206 -23.14 13.65 0.87
CA PRO A 206 -23.78 14.08 2.11
C PRO A 206 -23.96 12.87 3.07
N VAL A 207 -22.88 12.25 3.47
CA VAL A 207 -22.87 11.15 4.46
C VAL A 207 -22.18 11.63 5.74
N THR A 208 -22.69 11.18 6.88
CA THR A 208 -22.07 11.44 8.17
C THR A 208 -21.18 10.25 8.53
N ASN A 209 -19.88 10.46 8.49
CA ASN A 209 -18.92 9.45 8.92
C ASN A 209 -18.65 9.54 10.43
N PRO A 210 -18.20 8.44 11.06
CA PRO A 210 -17.97 8.38 12.48
C PRO A 210 -16.79 9.24 12.95
N VAL A 211 -16.68 9.43 14.24
CA VAL A 211 -15.42 9.75 14.90
C VAL A 211 -14.67 8.43 15.11
N VAL A 212 -13.44 8.35 14.59
CA VAL A 212 -12.60 7.16 14.72
C VAL A 212 -11.55 7.33 15.81
N VAL A 213 -11.33 6.26 16.55
CA VAL A 213 -10.26 6.12 17.55
C VAL A 213 -9.32 5.03 17.09
N LEU A 214 -8.19 5.41 16.49
CA LEU A 214 -7.18 4.46 16.02
C LEU A 214 -6.20 4.19 17.15
N VAL A 215 -6.12 2.93 17.59
CA VAL A 215 -5.30 2.53 18.75
C VAL A 215 -4.00 1.93 18.26
N GLN A 216 -2.86 2.49 18.72
CA GLN A 216 -1.52 1.98 18.48
C GLN A 216 -0.91 1.49 19.80
N GLY A 217 -0.75 0.16 19.94
CA GLY A 217 -0.21 -0.44 21.16
C GLY A 217 1.31 -0.38 21.23
N ASN A 218 1.99 -0.39 20.10
CA ASN A 218 3.46 -0.53 20.00
C ASN A 218 4.00 -1.75 20.78
N VAL A 219 3.25 -2.85 20.74
CA VAL A 219 3.55 -4.10 21.47
C VAL A 219 4.41 -5.00 20.58
N GLN A 220 5.53 -5.49 21.09
CA GLN A 220 6.40 -6.41 20.35
C GLN A 220 5.82 -7.83 20.38
N GLU A 221 5.93 -8.57 19.28
CA GLU A 221 5.41 -9.94 19.20
C GLU A 221 5.99 -10.87 20.26
N ARG A 222 7.27 -10.73 20.60
CA ARG A 222 7.92 -11.53 21.64
C ARG A 222 7.30 -11.31 23.02
N ASP A 223 6.75 -10.12 23.29
CA ASP A 223 6.22 -9.77 24.59
C ASP A 223 4.88 -10.49 24.83
N ILE A 224 4.10 -10.76 23.78
CA ILE A 224 2.82 -11.47 23.86
C ILE A 224 2.95 -13.01 23.85
N LEU A 225 4.15 -13.55 23.69
CA LEU A 225 4.35 -15.01 23.74
C LEU A 225 4.19 -15.60 25.16
N SER A 226 4.33 -14.77 26.19
CA SER A 226 4.03 -15.16 27.56
C SER A 226 2.62 -14.76 27.94
N ARG A 227 2.00 -15.52 28.86
CA ARG A 227 0.65 -15.20 29.37
C ARG A 227 0.60 -13.84 30.06
N ASP A 228 1.65 -13.48 30.81
CA ASP A 228 1.72 -12.21 31.51
C ASP A 228 1.87 -11.05 30.53
N GLY A 229 2.73 -11.18 29.53
CA GLY A 229 2.90 -10.17 28.48
C GLY A 229 1.65 -9.99 27.61
N ALA A 230 0.96 -11.08 27.25
CA ALA A 230 -0.32 -11.01 26.56
C ALA A 230 -1.38 -10.26 27.38
N MET A 231 -1.42 -10.52 28.69
CA MET A 231 -2.34 -9.83 29.59
C MET A 231 -1.97 -8.35 29.78
N GLU A 232 -0.69 -8.03 29.82
CA GLU A 232 -0.21 -6.64 29.90
C GLU A 232 -0.55 -5.87 28.61
N ALA A 233 -0.32 -6.46 27.46
CA ALA A 233 -0.72 -5.91 26.16
C ALA A 233 -2.23 -5.66 26.11
N PHE A 234 -3.04 -6.63 26.52
CA PHE A 234 -4.49 -6.49 26.57
C PHE A 234 -4.93 -5.33 27.46
N ARG A 235 -4.36 -5.20 28.69
CA ARG A 235 -4.63 -4.07 29.58
C ARG A 235 -4.24 -2.73 28.98
N LEU A 236 -3.12 -2.68 28.23
CA LEU A 236 -2.69 -1.48 27.52
C LEU A 236 -3.73 -1.08 26.48
N TYR A 237 -4.19 -2.01 25.65
CA TYR A 237 -5.22 -1.74 24.65
C TYR A 237 -6.55 -1.27 25.27
N LEU A 238 -6.99 -1.88 26.37
CA LEU A 238 -8.18 -1.43 27.11
C LEU A 238 -8.04 0.02 27.61
N ARG A 239 -6.88 0.35 28.20
CA ARG A 239 -6.61 1.71 28.70
C ARG A 239 -6.60 2.74 27.56
N LEU A 240 -5.87 2.45 26.47
CA LEU A 240 -5.79 3.34 25.31
C LEU A 240 -7.17 3.52 24.67
N THR A 241 -7.98 2.47 24.60
CA THR A 241 -9.35 2.56 24.10
C THR A 241 -10.21 3.49 24.96
N ASN A 242 -10.16 3.34 26.28
CA ASN A 242 -10.92 4.20 27.21
C ASN A 242 -10.50 5.68 27.08
N GLU A 243 -9.19 5.95 27.08
CA GLU A 243 -8.63 7.30 26.89
C GLU A 243 -9.03 7.90 25.52
N GLY A 244 -8.98 7.09 24.47
CA GLY A 244 -9.32 7.51 23.12
C GLY A 244 -10.81 7.78 22.94
N VAL A 245 -11.68 6.92 23.48
CA VAL A 245 -13.14 7.10 23.43
C VAL A 245 -13.56 8.34 24.22
N ALA A 246 -12.96 8.60 25.39
CA ALA A 246 -13.22 9.83 26.14
C ALA A 246 -12.94 11.08 25.30
N LYS A 247 -11.78 11.14 24.62
CA LYS A 247 -11.42 12.23 23.69
C LYS A 247 -12.38 12.31 22.51
N ALA A 248 -12.84 11.16 21.99
CA ALA A 248 -13.75 11.13 20.85
C ALA A 248 -15.13 11.67 21.23
N ARG A 249 -15.59 11.48 22.47
CA ARG A 249 -16.84 12.05 22.97
C ARG A 249 -16.80 13.57 23.05
N ASP A 250 -15.69 14.12 23.54
CA ASP A 250 -15.48 15.55 23.55
C ASP A 250 -15.58 16.13 22.13
N LEU A 251 -14.93 15.45 21.15
CA LEU A 251 -14.96 15.86 19.76
C LEU A 251 -16.34 15.69 19.10
N ALA A 252 -17.08 14.63 19.44
CA ALA A 252 -18.42 14.37 18.90
C ALA A 252 -19.48 15.36 19.48
N GLY A 253 -19.37 15.71 20.76
CA GLY A 253 -20.28 16.65 21.43
C GLY A 253 -20.10 18.13 21.03
N ASP A 254 -18.92 18.50 20.56
CA ASP A 254 -18.57 19.88 20.15
C ASP A 254 -19.01 20.21 18.70
N SER A 255 -19.52 19.22 17.96
CA SER A 255 -19.86 19.40 16.55
C SER A 255 -21.31 19.85 16.36
N SER A 256 -21.50 21.02 15.69
CA SER A 256 -22.79 21.52 15.19
C SER A 256 -23.48 20.57 14.17
N ALA A 257 -22.93 19.40 13.90
CA ALA A 257 -23.35 18.45 12.88
C ALA A 257 -24.14 17.24 13.42
N GLY A 258 -24.59 17.27 14.69
CA GLY A 258 -25.34 16.16 15.30
C GLY A 258 -24.45 15.09 15.95
N ASP A 259 -25.10 14.20 16.70
CA ASP A 259 -24.45 13.14 17.49
C ASP A 259 -23.77 12.11 16.54
N ARG A 260 -22.45 12.23 16.35
CA ARG A 260 -21.68 11.31 15.50
C ARG A 260 -21.37 10.04 16.28
N SER A 261 -21.62 8.91 15.69
CA SER A 261 -21.19 7.61 16.25
C SER A 261 -19.66 7.53 16.36
N ILE A 262 -19.19 6.84 17.39
CA ILE A 262 -17.77 6.62 17.63
C ILE A 262 -17.45 5.16 17.34
N VAL A 263 -16.29 4.93 16.69
CA VAL A 263 -15.74 3.60 16.48
C VAL A 263 -14.25 3.57 16.82
N TYR A 264 -13.84 2.59 17.63
CA TYR A 264 -12.42 2.36 17.87
C TYR A 264 -11.90 1.20 17.02
N LEU A 265 -10.63 1.30 16.58
CA LEU A 265 -9.95 0.29 15.78
C LEU A 265 -8.70 -0.20 16.52
N TRP A 266 -8.64 -1.51 16.76
CA TRP A 266 -7.41 -2.18 17.17
C TRP A 266 -6.69 -2.72 15.94
N PRO A 267 -5.36 -2.71 15.92
CA PRO A 267 -4.58 -3.19 14.78
C PRO A 267 -4.71 -4.70 14.56
N GLU A 268 -4.09 -5.17 13.48
CA GLU A 268 -3.91 -6.59 13.18
C GLU A 268 -3.31 -7.32 14.38
N SER A 269 -3.91 -8.46 14.76
CA SER A 269 -3.55 -9.24 15.96
C SER A 269 -3.49 -8.39 17.26
N GLY A 270 -4.30 -7.33 17.33
CA GLY A 270 -4.36 -6.46 18.51
C GLY A 270 -4.92 -7.17 19.74
N PHE A 271 -5.76 -8.18 19.55
CA PHE A 271 -6.16 -9.09 20.63
C PHE A 271 -5.26 -10.33 20.61
N PRO A 272 -4.59 -10.65 21.72
CA PRO A 272 -3.66 -11.77 21.80
C PRO A 272 -4.36 -13.12 22.06
N GLY A 273 -5.21 -13.56 21.12
CA GLY A 273 -5.97 -14.80 21.27
C GLY A 273 -7.07 -14.94 20.22
N LEU A 274 -8.07 -15.77 20.52
CA LEU A 274 -9.26 -15.98 19.70
C LEU A 274 -10.44 -15.20 20.30
N LEU A 275 -10.67 -13.99 19.79
CA LEU A 275 -11.65 -13.05 20.37
C LEU A 275 -13.09 -13.56 20.24
N ASP A 276 -13.40 -14.30 19.18
CA ASP A 276 -14.72 -14.91 18.97
C ASP A 276 -15.07 -15.96 20.03
N GLU A 277 -14.06 -16.63 20.59
CA GLU A 277 -14.22 -17.64 21.64
C GLU A 277 -14.20 -17.03 23.06
N ASP A 278 -13.67 -15.79 23.26
CA ASP A 278 -13.51 -15.16 24.57
C ASP A 278 -14.57 -14.08 24.85
N GLU A 279 -15.74 -14.50 25.29
CA GLU A 279 -16.83 -13.59 25.70
C GLU A 279 -16.43 -12.68 26.88
N GLY A 280 -15.59 -13.18 27.79
CA GLY A 280 -15.09 -12.40 28.93
C GLY A 280 -14.26 -11.20 28.47
N ALA A 281 -13.35 -11.43 27.54
CA ALA A 281 -12.53 -10.36 26.91
C ALA A 281 -13.42 -9.37 26.16
N ARG A 282 -14.38 -9.83 25.35
CA ARG A 282 -15.30 -8.94 24.62
C ARG A 282 -16.08 -8.02 25.55
N ARG A 283 -16.58 -8.56 26.69
CA ARG A 283 -17.27 -7.73 27.70
C ARG A 283 -16.33 -6.70 28.35
N MET A 284 -15.07 -7.05 28.60
CA MET A 284 -14.07 -6.10 29.11
C MET A 284 -13.79 -4.99 28.14
N ILE A 285 -13.66 -5.33 26.85
CA ILE A 285 -13.46 -4.36 25.77
C ILE A 285 -14.65 -3.42 25.65
N ALA A 286 -15.89 -3.94 25.61
CA ALA A 286 -17.10 -3.12 25.56
C ALA A 286 -17.23 -2.15 26.74
N ARG A 287 -16.84 -2.59 27.97
CA ARG A 287 -16.78 -1.71 29.12
C ARG A 287 -15.74 -0.61 29.01
N ALA A 288 -14.53 -0.94 28.52
CA ALA A 288 -13.47 0.04 28.32
C ALA A 288 -13.85 1.06 27.22
N ALA A 289 -14.58 0.61 26.20
CA ALA A 289 -15.08 1.41 25.10
C ALA A 289 -16.38 2.18 25.44
N ASP A 290 -16.89 2.02 26.66
CA ASP A 290 -18.04 2.76 27.18
C ASP A 290 -19.25 2.78 26.23
N GLY A 291 -19.62 1.61 25.69
CA GLY A 291 -20.77 1.46 24.81
C GLY A 291 -20.58 2.03 23.40
N THR A 292 -19.37 1.96 22.84
CA THR A 292 -19.10 2.33 21.45
C THR A 292 -18.77 1.12 20.60
N TRP A 293 -18.92 1.24 19.28
CA TRP A 293 -18.56 0.19 18.33
C TRP A 293 -17.05 -0.01 18.25
N GLY A 294 -16.61 -1.24 17.99
CA GLY A 294 -15.21 -1.58 17.80
C GLY A 294 -14.96 -2.44 16.56
N MET A 295 -13.80 -2.25 15.94
CA MET A 295 -13.24 -3.12 14.90
C MET A 295 -11.90 -3.64 15.42
N ILE A 296 -11.78 -4.93 15.65
CA ILE A 296 -10.64 -5.51 16.37
C ILE A 296 -9.97 -6.58 15.53
N GLY A 297 -8.66 -6.39 15.28
CA GLY A 297 -7.80 -7.41 14.68
C GLY A 297 -7.54 -8.54 15.66
N SER A 298 -7.85 -9.77 15.27
CA SER A 298 -7.70 -10.99 16.09
C SER A 298 -7.55 -12.20 15.19
N ASP A 299 -6.83 -13.21 15.65
CA ASP A 299 -6.93 -14.51 15.04
C ASP A 299 -8.31 -15.12 15.29
N ARG A 300 -8.77 -15.97 14.37
CA ARG A 300 -10.01 -16.73 14.45
C ARG A 300 -9.78 -18.18 14.03
N ARG A 301 -10.52 -19.07 14.63
CA ARG A 301 -10.53 -20.49 14.31
C ARG A 301 -11.95 -20.93 13.96
N ASP A 302 -12.12 -21.64 12.85
CA ASP A 302 -13.41 -22.20 12.49
C ASP A 302 -13.64 -23.62 13.07
N GLU A 303 -14.83 -24.15 12.88
CA GLU A 303 -15.21 -25.51 13.33
C GLU A 303 -14.36 -26.63 12.71
N ALA A 304 -13.76 -26.38 11.54
CA ALA A 304 -12.81 -27.28 10.88
C ALA A 304 -11.37 -27.11 11.37
N ASN A 305 -11.17 -26.33 12.45
CA ASN A 305 -9.87 -26.01 13.05
C ASN A 305 -8.89 -25.29 12.08
N ARG A 306 -9.42 -24.52 11.15
CA ARG A 306 -8.63 -23.65 10.25
C ARG A 306 -8.47 -22.29 10.90
N TYR A 307 -7.27 -21.72 10.79
CA TYR A 307 -6.93 -20.41 11.35
C TYR A 307 -7.02 -19.31 10.30
N TYR A 308 -7.54 -18.17 10.71
CA TYR A 308 -7.70 -16.97 9.90
C TYR A 308 -7.15 -15.76 10.65
N ASN A 309 -6.59 -14.81 9.92
CA ASN A 309 -6.29 -13.47 10.42
C ASN A 309 -7.53 -12.61 10.13
N SER A 310 -8.17 -12.07 11.16
CA SER A 310 -9.52 -11.52 11.02
C SER A 310 -9.67 -10.15 11.66
N ILE A 311 -10.68 -9.42 11.21
CA ILE A 311 -11.24 -8.26 11.90
C ILE A 311 -12.64 -8.63 12.37
N MET A 312 -12.96 -8.30 13.62
CA MET A 312 -14.28 -8.49 14.19
C MET A 312 -14.92 -7.15 14.55
N ALA A 313 -16.13 -6.91 14.06
CA ALA A 313 -16.94 -5.79 14.50
C ALA A 313 -17.70 -6.16 15.77
N LEU A 314 -17.42 -5.44 16.85
CA LEU A 314 -18.14 -5.56 18.12
C LEU A 314 -19.13 -4.40 18.26
N ASP A 315 -20.34 -4.74 18.68
CA ASP A 315 -21.32 -3.72 19.09
C ASP A 315 -21.04 -3.18 20.51
N GLU A 316 -21.87 -2.26 20.94
CA GLU A 316 -21.81 -1.59 22.23
C GLU A 316 -21.85 -2.55 23.42
N SER A 317 -22.41 -3.76 23.25
CA SER A 317 -22.48 -4.83 24.28
C SER A 317 -21.32 -5.82 24.21
N GLY A 318 -20.44 -5.71 23.20
CA GLY A 318 -19.36 -6.65 22.94
C GLY A 318 -19.77 -7.89 22.14
N GLN A 319 -20.95 -7.87 21.49
CA GLN A 319 -21.36 -8.94 20.60
C GLN A 319 -20.71 -8.78 19.24
N VAL A 320 -20.23 -9.89 18.67
CA VAL A 320 -19.69 -9.91 17.30
C VAL A 320 -20.83 -9.75 16.31
N ARG A 321 -20.80 -8.71 15.48
CA ARG A 321 -21.82 -8.39 14.47
C ARG A 321 -21.37 -8.69 13.06
N ALA A 322 -20.07 -8.59 12.79
CA ALA A 322 -19.47 -8.93 11.51
C ALA A 322 -18.06 -9.47 11.71
N VAL A 323 -17.64 -10.32 10.79
CA VAL A 323 -16.29 -10.89 10.75
C VAL A 323 -15.77 -10.77 9.32
N TYR A 324 -14.56 -10.28 9.18
CA TYR A 324 -13.80 -10.26 7.94
C TYR A 324 -12.53 -11.09 8.11
N ASP A 325 -12.36 -12.10 7.29
CA ASP A 325 -11.14 -12.89 7.23
C ASP A 325 -10.25 -12.39 6.10
N LYS A 326 -8.99 -12.14 6.39
CA LYS A 326 -7.98 -11.70 5.41
C LYS A 326 -8.01 -12.59 4.17
N SER A 327 -8.25 -11.99 3.03
CA SER A 327 -8.45 -12.73 1.79
C SER A 327 -7.16 -12.94 0.99
N THR A 328 -6.24 -11.99 1.09
CA THR A 328 -4.96 -12.04 0.37
C THR A 328 -3.80 -12.22 1.36
N LEU A 329 -3.28 -13.43 1.43
CA LEU A 329 -2.23 -13.82 2.36
C LEU A 329 -0.84 -13.47 1.83
N VAL A 330 0.09 -13.16 2.77
CA VAL A 330 1.49 -12.86 2.48
C VAL A 330 2.24 -14.16 2.15
N PRO A 331 2.84 -14.27 0.94
CA PRO A 331 3.68 -15.43 0.60
C PRO A 331 4.85 -15.56 1.57
N PHE A 332 5.15 -16.77 2.01
CA PHE A 332 6.24 -17.11 2.94
C PHE A 332 6.09 -16.55 4.37
N GLY A 333 5.07 -15.74 4.63
CA GLY A 333 4.75 -15.22 5.96
C GLY A 333 3.54 -15.92 6.57
N GLU A 334 2.45 -16.01 5.81
CA GLU A 334 1.15 -16.52 6.26
C GLU A 334 0.76 -17.83 5.58
N TYR A 335 1.32 -18.09 4.39
CA TYR A 335 1.16 -19.37 3.70
C TYR A 335 2.45 -19.74 2.95
N GLN A 336 2.61 -21.03 2.70
CA GLN A 336 3.73 -21.56 1.93
C GLN A 336 3.28 -21.94 0.52
N PRO A 337 3.93 -21.40 -0.54
CA PRO A 337 3.66 -21.83 -1.91
C PRO A 337 3.89 -23.34 -2.10
N ARG A 338 2.96 -24.00 -2.78
CA ARG A 338 2.92 -25.48 -2.93
C ARG A 338 4.15 -26.11 -3.58
N PHE A 339 4.95 -25.34 -4.33
CA PHE A 339 6.14 -25.85 -4.99
C PHE A 339 7.35 -26.02 -4.06
N ILE A 340 7.26 -25.56 -2.80
CA ILE A 340 8.30 -25.75 -1.80
C ILE A 340 8.07 -27.09 -1.10
N PRO A 341 9.01 -28.06 -1.20
CA PRO A 341 8.78 -29.42 -0.73
C PRO A 341 9.01 -29.64 0.77
N PHE A 342 9.39 -28.60 1.51
CA PHE A 342 9.68 -28.67 2.95
C PHE A 342 8.94 -27.55 3.70
N ASN A 343 8.52 -27.81 4.93
CA ASN A 343 7.77 -26.86 5.73
C ASN A 343 8.70 -25.75 6.26
N LEU A 344 8.44 -24.50 5.81
CA LEU A 344 9.12 -23.30 6.30
C LEU A 344 8.34 -22.62 7.42
N LEU A 345 7.01 -22.80 7.47
CA LEU A 345 6.13 -22.14 8.41
C LEU A 345 5.58 -23.13 9.44
N PRO A 346 5.51 -22.75 10.73
CA PRO A 346 4.95 -23.61 11.78
C PRO A 346 3.45 -23.83 11.62
N GLY A 347 2.76 -22.96 10.89
CA GLY A 347 1.33 -23.01 10.57
C GLY A 347 1.02 -22.22 9.33
N GLN A 348 -0.13 -22.49 8.72
CA GLN A 348 -0.62 -21.73 7.56
C GLN A 348 -1.99 -21.14 7.88
N LEU A 349 -2.18 -19.89 7.51
CA LEU A 349 -3.49 -19.26 7.57
C LEU A 349 -4.35 -19.67 6.37
N THR A 350 -5.65 -19.59 6.56
CA THR A 350 -6.66 -19.83 5.52
C THR A 350 -7.11 -18.49 4.95
N PRO A 351 -7.14 -18.32 3.63
CA PRO A 351 -7.65 -17.09 3.04
C PRO A 351 -9.17 -16.97 3.21
N GLY A 352 -9.64 -15.74 3.45
CA GLY A 352 -11.05 -15.38 3.42
C GLY A 352 -11.65 -15.31 2.01
N SER A 353 -12.92 -14.95 1.92
CA SER A 353 -13.72 -14.96 0.67
C SER A 353 -13.53 -13.72 -0.21
N GLY A 354 -12.81 -12.70 0.23
CA GLY A 354 -12.63 -11.43 -0.46
C GLY A 354 -13.18 -10.24 0.33
N VAL A 355 -12.88 -9.02 -0.14
CA VAL A 355 -13.33 -7.79 0.50
C VAL A 355 -14.86 -7.71 0.51
N THR A 356 -15.41 -7.40 1.67
CA THR A 356 -16.87 -7.29 1.89
C THR A 356 -17.19 -5.98 2.58
N THR A 357 -18.26 -5.32 2.14
CA THR A 357 -18.72 -4.07 2.74
C THR A 357 -19.66 -4.35 3.91
N TRP A 358 -19.37 -3.80 5.06
CA TRP A 358 -20.22 -3.87 6.25
C TRP A 358 -21.11 -2.62 6.36
N ASP A 359 -22.38 -2.84 6.65
CA ASP A 359 -23.31 -1.80 7.09
C ASP A 359 -23.43 -1.84 8.60
N LEU A 360 -22.69 -0.95 9.26
CA LEU A 360 -22.73 -0.87 10.72
C LEU A 360 -23.56 0.36 11.14
N PRO A 361 -24.52 0.18 12.06
CA PRO A 361 -25.41 1.28 12.47
C PRO A 361 -24.63 2.53 12.94
N GLY A 362 -24.91 3.67 12.33
CA GLY A 362 -24.27 4.95 12.68
C GLY A 362 -22.83 5.13 12.19
N LEU A 363 -22.19 4.10 11.61
CA LEU A 363 -20.81 4.15 11.17
C LEU A 363 -20.67 4.35 9.64
N GLY A 364 -21.78 4.27 8.91
CA GLY A 364 -21.76 4.19 7.45
C GLY A 364 -21.29 2.83 6.95
N ALA A 365 -21.12 2.73 5.63
CA ALA A 365 -20.60 1.53 5.00
C ALA A 365 -19.07 1.50 5.06
N VAL A 366 -18.47 0.41 5.55
CA VAL A 366 -17.03 0.28 5.70
C VAL A 366 -16.50 -0.99 5.06
N ASP A 367 -15.37 -0.89 4.36
CA ASP A 367 -14.60 -2.03 3.88
C ASP A 367 -13.40 -2.28 4.79
N PRO A 368 -13.38 -3.39 5.55
CA PRO A 368 -12.24 -3.80 6.34
C PRO A 368 -11.16 -4.41 5.45
N LEU A 369 -9.89 -4.10 5.75
CA LEU A 369 -8.70 -4.68 5.14
C LEU A 369 -7.69 -5.06 6.23
N VAL A 370 -6.93 -6.13 5.99
CA VAL A 370 -5.85 -6.54 6.88
C VAL A 370 -4.50 -6.38 6.19
N CYS A 371 -3.71 -5.41 6.67
CA CYS A 371 -2.29 -5.24 6.39
C CYS A 371 -1.98 -5.22 4.87
N TYR A 372 -1.42 -6.30 4.38
CA TYR A 372 -0.97 -6.51 3.01
C TYR A 372 -2.03 -6.22 1.93
N GLU A 373 -3.31 -6.34 2.24
CA GLU A 373 -4.39 -6.19 1.28
C GLU A 373 -4.47 -4.78 0.68
N VAL A 374 -4.06 -3.76 1.43
CA VAL A 374 -4.09 -2.36 0.98
C VAL A 374 -3.14 -2.10 -0.21
N ILE A 375 -2.13 -2.96 -0.44
CA ILE A 375 -1.20 -2.76 -1.56
C ILE A 375 -1.80 -3.04 -2.95
N PHE A 376 -2.95 -3.71 -3.02
CA PHE A 376 -3.56 -4.13 -4.28
C PHE A 376 -4.47 -3.07 -4.87
N SER A 377 -3.92 -2.24 -5.76
CA SER A 377 -4.68 -1.24 -6.52
C SER A 377 -5.89 -1.86 -7.24
N GLY A 378 -7.08 -1.25 -7.07
CA GLY A 378 -8.34 -1.70 -7.67
C GLY A 378 -8.92 -2.99 -7.07
N ARG A 379 -8.46 -3.40 -5.85
CA ARG A 379 -8.96 -4.58 -5.13
C ARG A 379 -9.24 -4.31 -3.65
N VAL A 380 -9.26 -3.04 -3.24
CA VAL A 380 -9.45 -2.62 -1.85
C VAL A 380 -10.89 -2.31 -1.50
N VAL A 381 -11.79 -2.40 -2.46
CA VAL A 381 -13.23 -2.13 -2.31
C VAL A 381 -14.01 -3.37 -2.73
N GLY A 382 -15.03 -3.73 -1.95
CA GLY A 382 -15.95 -4.83 -2.24
C GLY A 382 -16.87 -4.55 -3.43
N ALA A 383 -17.82 -5.46 -3.68
CA ALA A 383 -18.76 -5.31 -4.78
C ALA A 383 -19.67 -4.07 -4.63
N ARG A 384 -19.94 -3.65 -3.40
CA ARG A 384 -20.66 -2.41 -3.08
C ARG A 384 -19.64 -1.38 -2.59
N ARG A 385 -19.74 -0.14 -3.08
CA ARG A 385 -18.88 0.96 -2.64
C ARG A 385 -19.14 1.32 -1.17
N PRO A 386 -18.12 1.33 -0.31
CA PRO A 386 -18.24 1.81 1.07
C PRO A 386 -18.20 3.34 1.15
N ASP A 387 -18.41 3.87 2.36
CA ASP A 387 -18.18 5.28 2.69
C ASP A 387 -16.73 5.55 3.12
N TRP A 388 -16.05 4.53 3.66
CA TRP A 388 -14.63 4.61 4.07
C TRP A 388 -13.99 3.22 4.12
N ILE A 389 -12.66 3.20 4.18
CA ILE A 389 -11.84 1.98 4.26
C ILE A 389 -11.09 1.94 5.59
N ALA A 390 -11.15 0.79 6.27
CA ALA A 390 -10.45 0.53 7.52
C ALA A 390 -9.36 -0.52 7.31
N ASN A 391 -8.08 -0.11 7.31
CA ASN A 391 -6.95 -1.03 7.29
C ASN A 391 -6.39 -1.23 8.69
N VAL A 392 -6.31 -2.48 9.16
CA VAL A 392 -5.59 -2.82 10.40
C VAL A 392 -4.29 -3.54 10.04
N THR A 393 -3.19 -3.17 10.68
CA THR A 393 -1.87 -3.72 10.32
C THR A 393 -0.96 -3.94 11.51
N ASN A 394 -0.01 -4.86 11.35
CA ASN A 394 1.13 -5.01 12.25
C ASN A 394 2.43 -5.01 11.45
N ASP A 395 3.07 -3.85 11.36
CA ASP A 395 4.30 -3.65 10.61
C ASP A 395 5.57 -4.04 11.39
N ALA A 396 5.46 -4.75 12.52
CA ALA A 396 6.59 -5.19 13.37
C ALA A 396 7.67 -5.91 12.56
N TRP A 397 7.23 -6.73 11.58
CA TRP A 397 8.10 -7.48 10.68
C TRP A 397 9.05 -6.61 9.84
N PHE A 398 8.65 -5.38 9.54
CA PHE A 398 9.43 -4.48 8.69
C PHE A 398 10.48 -3.69 9.47
N GLY A 399 10.39 -3.67 10.81
CA GLY A 399 11.24 -2.85 11.67
C GLY A 399 11.09 -1.35 11.38
N ASN A 400 11.87 -0.51 12.04
CA ASN A 400 11.89 0.92 11.75
C ASN A 400 12.68 1.23 10.46
N SER A 401 12.11 0.87 9.34
CA SER A 401 12.74 0.91 8.02
C SER A 401 11.90 1.66 6.98
N ALA A 402 12.22 1.50 5.71
CA ALA A 402 11.39 1.98 4.60
C ALA A 402 10.02 1.26 4.53
N GLY A 403 9.93 0.00 4.97
CA GLY A 403 8.74 -0.84 4.84
C GLY A 403 7.45 -0.20 5.33
N PRO A 404 7.32 0.20 6.62
CA PRO A 404 6.11 0.84 7.15
C PRO A 404 5.74 2.15 6.43
N ARG A 405 6.75 2.89 5.94
CA ARG A 405 6.54 4.16 5.23
C ARG A 405 6.03 3.92 3.80
N GLN A 406 6.52 2.87 3.15
CA GLN A 406 6.05 2.42 1.85
C GLN A 406 4.62 1.87 1.95
N HIS A 407 4.33 1.12 3.02
CA HIS A 407 3.00 0.60 3.31
C HIS A 407 1.99 1.73 3.54
N LEU A 408 2.36 2.72 4.36
CA LEU A 408 1.53 3.91 4.60
C LEU A 408 1.28 4.73 3.33
N ALA A 409 2.32 4.93 2.50
CA ALA A 409 2.18 5.60 1.21
C ALA A 409 1.16 4.87 0.34
N THR A 410 1.18 3.54 0.34
CA THR A 410 0.18 2.76 -0.40
C THR A 410 -1.24 2.96 0.14
N ALA A 411 -1.44 3.01 1.47
CA ALA A 411 -2.76 3.31 2.03
C ALA A 411 -3.27 4.70 1.59
N ARG A 412 -2.38 5.69 1.54
CA ARG A 412 -2.70 7.05 1.08
C ARG A 412 -3.19 7.08 -0.37
N ILE A 413 -2.48 6.40 -1.29
CA ILE A 413 -2.86 6.44 -2.70
C ILE A 413 -4.18 5.72 -2.96
N ARG A 414 -4.55 4.71 -2.14
CA ARG A 414 -5.89 4.09 -2.21
C ARG A 414 -6.98 5.10 -1.95
N ALA A 415 -6.79 6.03 -1.00
CA ALA A 415 -7.76 7.09 -0.75
C ALA A 415 -8.03 7.92 -2.02
N VAL A 416 -6.99 8.31 -2.74
CA VAL A 416 -7.10 9.08 -4.00
C VAL A 416 -7.74 8.25 -5.11
N GLU A 417 -7.31 7.00 -5.28
CA GLU A 417 -7.84 6.11 -6.31
C GLU A 417 -9.33 5.89 -6.16
N GLU A 418 -9.78 5.59 -4.95
CA GLU A 418 -11.16 5.29 -4.67
C GLU A 418 -12.04 6.51 -4.38
N GLY A 419 -11.42 7.66 -4.02
CA GLY A 419 -12.14 8.84 -3.54
C GLY A 419 -12.83 8.56 -2.20
N LEU A 420 -12.17 7.82 -1.31
CA LEU A 420 -12.68 7.38 -0.01
C LEU A 420 -11.71 7.77 1.10
N PRO A 421 -12.19 8.19 2.28
CA PRO A 421 -11.33 8.25 3.46
C PRO A 421 -10.74 6.87 3.77
N VAL A 422 -9.46 6.82 4.11
CA VAL A 422 -8.75 5.60 4.52
C VAL A 422 -8.13 5.82 5.88
N VAL A 423 -8.41 4.91 6.80
CA VAL A 423 -7.74 4.87 8.10
C VAL A 423 -6.86 3.63 8.21
N GLN A 424 -5.70 3.78 8.82
CA GLN A 424 -4.79 2.69 9.13
C GLN A 424 -4.50 2.67 10.62
N ALA A 425 -4.92 1.61 11.31
CA ALA A 425 -4.55 1.34 12.69
C ALA A 425 -3.39 0.33 12.71
N ALA A 426 -2.23 0.74 13.23
CA ALA A 426 -1.04 -0.10 13.28
C ALA A 426 -0.69 -0.50 14.72
N ASN A 427 -0.19 -1.71 14.95
CA ASN A 427 0.44 -2.06 16.23
C ASN A 427 1.85 -1.45 16.30
N MET A 428 2.84 -2.15 15.78
CA MET A 428 4.15 -1.57 15.48
C MET A 428 4.13 -1.11 14.03
N GLY A 429 4.10 0.19 13.80
CA GLY A 429 3.91 0.76 12.48
C GLY A 429 3.66 2.26 12.56
N ILE A 430 2.95 2.77 11.57
CA ILE A 430 2.51 4.16 11.52
C ILE A 430 1.00 4.15 11.40
N THR A 431 0.31 4.56 12.47
CA THR A 431 -1.13 4.79 12.43
C THR A 431 -1.40 6.14 11.78
N ALA A 432 -2.30 6.19 10.82
CA ALA A 432 -2.66 7.44 10.14
C ALA A 432 -4.08 7.39 9.57
N ALA A 433 -4.58 8.56 9.20
CA ALA A 433 -5.84 8.72 8.49
C ALA A 433 -5.67 9.70 7.33
N PHE A 434 -6.35 9.41 6.23
CA PHE A 434 -6.36 10.21 5.01
C PHE A 434 -7.79 10.54 4.61
N ASP A 435 -8.00 11.76 4.11
CA ASP A 435 -9.26 12.11 3.47
C ASP A 435 -9.39 11.46 2.07
N ALA A 436 -10.52 11.62 1.45
CA ALA A 436 -10.81 11.07 0.12
C ALA A 436 -9.93 11.63 -1.02
N SER A 437 -9.11 12.66 -0.75
CA SER A 437 -8.09 13.20 -1.66
C SER A 437 -6.67 12.73 -1.32
N GLY A 438 -6.50 11.87 -0.32
CA GLY A 438 -5.21 11.42 0.16
C GLY A 438 -4.46 12.45 1.01
N HIS A 439 -5.13 13.52 1.45
CA HIS A 439 -4.56 14.46 2.41
C HIS A 439 -4.50 13.81 3.79
N GLU A 440 -3.35 13.93 4.46
CA GLU A 440 -3.16 13.33 5.78
C GLU A 440 -3.84 14.17 6.86
N LEU A 441 -4.80 13.54 7.55
CA LEU A 441 -5.57 14.16 8.64
C LEU A 441 -4.82 14.09 9.98
N GLY A 442 -3.94 13.12 10.15
CA GLY A 442 -3.13 12.93 11.33
C GLY A 442 -2.40 11.60 11.33
N ARG A 443 -1.37 11.49 12.18
CA ARG A 443 -0.60 10.26 12.37
C ARG A 443 -0.07 10.08 13.79
N LEU A 444 0.16 8.81 14.17
CA LEU A 444 1.03 8.42 15.25
C LEU A 444 2.30 7.82 14.63
N PRO A 445 3.48 8.30 15.01
CA PRO A 445 4.73 7.82 14.43
C PRO A 445 5.08 6.39 14.90
N TRP A 446 6.01 5.76 14.19
CA TRP A 446 6.61 4.51 14.61
C TRP A 446 7.16 4.59 16.04
N GLY A 447 6.95 3.51 16.81
CA GLY A 447 7.54 3.36 18.15
C GLY A 447 6.82 4.10 19.29
N HIS A 448 5.62 4.63 19.03
CA HIS A 448 4.81 5.30 20.04
C HIS A 448 3.54 4.50 20.32
N ALA A 449 3.20 4.35 21.61
CA ALA A 449 1.89 3.86 22.01
C ALA A 449 0.95 5.06 22.22
N GLY A 450 -0.30 4.95 21.78
CA GLY A 450 -1.29 6.02 21.92
C GLY A 450 -2.51 5.86 21.05
N THR A 451 -3.29 6.93 20.95
CA THR A 451 -4.51 6.99 20.13
C THR A 451 -4.51 8.20 19.20
N LEU A 452 -4.93 7.98 17.96
CA LEU A 452 -5.27 9.05 17.02
C LEU A 452 -6.79 9.15 16.95
N VAL A 453 -7.33 10.30 17.34
CA VAL A 453 -8.78 10.54 17.38
C VAL A 453 -9.13 11.65 16.40
N LEU A 454 -10.05 11.39 15.48
CA LEU A 454 -10.50 12.36 14.50
C LEU A 454 -11.91 12.04 13.96
N ALA A 455 -12.62 13.06 13.50
CA ALA A 455 -13.85 12.88 12.74
C ALA A 455 -13.49 12.60 11.27
N LEU A 456 -13.99 11.50 10.71
CA LEU A 456 -13.75 11.20 9.29
C LEU A 456 -14.54 12.19 8.42
N PRO A 457 -13.89 12.77 7.40
CA PRO A 457 -14.58 13.55 6.38
C PRO A 457 -15.43 12.66 5.48
N SER A 458 -16.36 13.27 4.75
CA SER A 458 -17.20 12.58 3.79
C SER A 458 -16.40 12.00 2.62
N PRO A 459 -16.82 10.88 2.02
CA PRO A 459 -16.25 10.37 0.79
C PRO A 459 -16.59 11.28 -0.40
N HIS A 460 -15.76 11.27 -1.43
CA HIS A 460 -16.07 11.87 -2.71
C HIS A 460 -17.01 10.97 -3.54
N ARG A 461 -17.57 11.50 -4.61
CA ARG A 461 -18.19 10.66 -5.65
C ARG A 461 -17.15 9.67 -6.19
N ALA A 462 -17.65 8.50 -6.65
CA ALA A 462 -16.79 7.48 -7.24
C ALA A 462 -15.92 8.07 -8.36
N THR A 463 -14.63 7.93 -8.23
CA THR A 463 -13.63 8.38 -9.20
C THR A 463 -13.76 7.59 -10.50
N LEU A 464 -13.09 8.00 -11.57
CA LEU A 464 -13.01 7.19 -12.79
C LEU A 464 -12.26 5.88 -12.51
N PHE A 465 -11.18 5.96 -11.71
CA PHE A 465 -10.45 4.75 -11.33
C PHE A 465 -11.31 3.80 -10.50
N SER A 466 -12.05 4.28 -9.51
CA SER A 466 -12.97 3.46 -8.71
C SER A 466 -14.02 2.72 -9.56
N ARG A 467 -14.47 3.31 -10.68
CA ARG A 467 -15.46 2.71 -11.58
C ARG A 467 -14.89 1.67 -12.53
N TYR A 468 -13.69 1.91 -13.05
CA TYR A 468 -13.11 1.12 -14.13
C TYR A 468 -11.84 0.38 -13.69
N GLY A 469 -11.31 0.70 -12.51
CA GLY A 469 -10.13 0.05 -11.94
C GLY A 469 -8.93 0.11 -12.86
N ARG A 470 -8.16 -0.95 -12.83
CA ARG A 470 -6.92 -1.12 -13.60
C ARG A 470 -7.12 -1.25 -15.11
N THR A 471 -8.36 -1.27 -15.62
CA THR A 471 -8.60 -1.29 -17.08
C THR A 471 -8.17 0.01 -17.74
N ILE A 472 -8.25 1.16 -17.04
CA ILE A 472 -7.80 2.45 -17.57
C ILE A 472 -6.26 2.46 -17.81
N PRO A 473 -5.40 2.20 -16.82
CA PRO A 473 -3.96 2.15 -17.08
C PRO A 473 -3.56 1.03 -18.05
N LEU A 474 -4.26 -0.11 -18.06
CA LEU A 474 -4.04 -1.16 -19.04
C LEU A 474 -4.30 -0.66 -20.46
N ALA A 475 -5.46 -0.04 -20.71
CA ALA A 475 -5.80 0.52 -22.01
C ALA A 475 -4.81 1.62 -22.43
N LEU A 476 -4.44 2.52 -21.50
CA LEU A 476 -3.42 3.55 -21.73
C LEU A 476 -2.11 2.93 -22.24
N CYS A 477 -1.59 1.90 -21.57
CA CYS A 477 -0.33 1.26 -21.93
C CYS A 477 -0.42 0.47 -23.23
N LEU A 478 -1.51 -0.25 -23.49
CA LEU A 478 -1.68 -1.00 -24.74
C LEU A 478 -1.82 -0.07 -25.94
N LEU A 479 -2.62 1.00 -25.84
CA LEU A 479 -2.81 1.96 -26.93
C LEU A 479 -1.54 2.77 -27.21
N SER A 480 -0.88 3.29 -26.16
CA SER A 480 0.36 4.06 -26.33
C SER A 480 1.51 3.18 -26.84
N GLY A 481 1.62 1.93 -26.38
CA GLY A 481 2.58 0.97 -26.85
C GLY A 481 2.37 0.60 -28.32
N ALA A 482 1.13 0.31 -28.72
CA ALA A 482 0.77 0.02 -30.11
C ALA A 482 1.06 1.25 -31.03
N MET A 483 0.71 2.45 -30.58
CA MET A 483 1.01 3.70 -31.29
C MET A 483 2.53 3.89 -31.43
N ALA A 484 3.31 3.62 -30.38
CA ALA A 484 4.76 3.74 -30.40
C ALA A 484 5.39 2.78 -31.43
N VAL A 485 4.91 1.55 -31.51
CA VAL A 485 5.34 0.58 -32.52
C VAL A 485 4.99 1.10 -33.93
N PHE A 486 3.74 1.47 -34.17
CA PHE A 486 3.26 1.92 -35.46
C PHE A 486 4.01 3.16 -36.00
N LEU A 487 4.12 4.21 -35.16
CA LEU A 487 4.76 5.46 -35.54
C LEU A 487 6.30 5.37 -35.57
N GLY A 488 6.87 4.51 -34.72
CA GLY A 488 8.32 4.24 -34.71
C GLY A 488 8.82 3.59 -36.01
N TYR A 489 7.98 2.74 -36.63
CA TYR A 489 8.32 2.13 -37.93
C TYR A 489 8.06 3.03 -39.14
N ARG A 490 7.10 3.96 -39.11
CA ARG A 490 6.81 4.89 -40.23
C ARG A 490 7.90 5.95 -40.45
N ARG A 491 8.83 6.13 -39.52
CA ARG A 491 9.93 7.09 -39.62
C ARG A 491 11.22 6.49 -40.19
N LYS A 492 11.20 5.22 -40.62
CA LYS A 492 12.21 4.59 -41.47
C LYS A 492 11.84 4.75 -42.94
#